data_4ab63b2372c1f2ec6bb897d15a93b8e7
#
_entry.id   4ab63b2372c1f2ec6bb897d15a93b8e7
#
_cell.length_a   1.000
_cell.length_b   1.000
_cell.length_c   1.000
_cell.angle_alpha   90.00
_cell.angle_beta   90.00
_cell.angle_gamma   90.00
#
_symmetry.space_group_name_H-M   'P 1'
#
loop_
_entity.id
_entity.type
_entity.pdbx_description
1 polymer ?
#
loop_
_entity_poly.entity_id
_entity_poly.type
_entity_poly.pdbx_seq_one_letter_code
_entity_poly.pdbx_strand_id
1 'polypeptide(L)'
;MTILANHAHVFPEEVWSEGSLEELLRLMDACQIDQAVAFAPFADQVRKVGIEPNLWLADELRKHDRIYGFGTIDLKAGGLAGQVETIAQLGFKGIKLHPAFQKFNILAEELHELYAAAEELGLLLCFHLGVHWHLIKDYHPLLCDELAHLYPRLKFTMEHVGGLSFFLDALAVLTNNLESKNVYAGITSVLNKDKNLLWYLGPERMELLAALIGSEQMIFGLDFPYNGIYETKETIDMIQGLD
;
A
#
# COMPACT_ATOMS: atom_id res chain seq x y z
N MET A 1 5.65 15.61 -16.97
CA MET A 1 4.70 15.16 -15.93
C MET A 1 5.53 14.42 -14.90
N THR A 2 5.38 14.68 -13.61
CA THR A 2 6.10 13.96 -12.55
C THR A 2 5.28 12.74 -12.15
N ILE A 3 5.89 11.56 -12.13
CA ILE A 3 5.24 10.31 -11.73
C ILE A 3 5.74 9.93 -10.33
N LEU A 4 4.82 9.91 -9.36
CA LEU A 4 5.04 9.29 -8.05
C LEU A 4 4.27 7.98 -7.99
N ALA A 5 4.97 6.89 -7.73
CA ALA A 5 4.37 5.57 -7.63
C ALA A 5 4.37 5.07 -6.18
N ASN A 6 3.24 4.60 -5.70
CA ASN A 6 3.13 3.92 -4.42
C ASN A 6 3.52 2.43 -4.55
N HIS A 7 3.51 1.69 -3.46
CA HIS A 7 3.42 0.24 -3.37
C HIS A 7 4.62 -0.53 -3.95
N ALA A 8 5.82 -0.27 -3.42
CA ALA A 8 6.97 -1.11 -3.72
C ALA A 8 7.41 -1.87 -2.45
N HIS A 9 7.37 -3.20 -2.51
CA HIS A 9 7.95 -4.04 -1.46
C HIS A 9 9.45 -4.19 -1.72
N VAL A 10 10.29 -3.76 -0.80
CA VAL A 10 11.74 -3.91 -0.94
C VAL A 10 12.30 -4.84 0.13
N PHE A 11 13.38 -5.53 -0.23
CA PHE A 11 13.99 -6.55 0.61
C PHE A 11 15.50 -6.37 0.64
N PRO A 12 16.18 -6.75 1.74
CA PRO A 12 17.63 -6.97 1.73
C PRO A 12 18.01 -7.95 0.61
N GLU A 13 19.13 -7.70 -0.06
CA GLU A 13 19.59 -8.51 -1.19
C GLU A 13 19.77 -10.00 -0.83
N GLU A 14 20.23 -10.28 0.39
CA GLU A 14 20.37 -11.65 0.91
C GLU A 14 19.04 -12.36 1.18
N VAL A 15 17.93 -11.63 1.23
CA VAL A 15 16.57 -12.20 1.39
C VAL A 15 15.92 -12.43 0.04
N TRP A 16 15.98 -11.42 -0.83
CA TRP A 16 15.43 -11.48 -2.19
C TRP A 16 16.11 -10.46 -3.09
N SER A 17 17.07 -10.91 -3.89
CA SER A 17 17.89 -10.04 -4.75
C SER A 17 17.07 -9.25 -5.76
N GLU A 18 16.06 -9.87 -6.39
CA GLU A 18 15.18 -9.21 -7.37
C GLU A 18 14.23 -8.19 -6.72
N GLY A 19 14.09 -8.23 -5.40
CA GLY A 19 13.33 -7.28 -4.61
C GLY A 19 14.19 -6.20 -3.94
N SER A 20 15.46 -6.07 -4.30
CA SER A 20 16.35 -5.08 -3.69
C SER A 20 15.98 -3.64 -4.08
N LEU A 21 16.45 -2.68 -3.28
CA LEU A 21 16.24 -1.26 -3.56
C LEU A 21 16.91 -0.83 -4.87
N GLU A 22 18.04 -1.45 -5.22
CA GLU A 22 18.72 -1.20 -6.49
C GLU A 22 17.86 -1.63 -7.69
N GLU A 23 17.21 -2.79 -7.62
CA GLU A 23 16.29 -3.24 -8.67
C GLU A 23 15.05 -2.34 -8.78
N LEU A 24 14.52 -1.83 -7.65
CA LEU A 24 13.47 -0.81 -7.68
C LEU A 24 13.91 0.44 -8.43
N LEU A 25 15.11 0.95 -8.16
CA LEU A 25 15.65 2.12 -8.86
C LEU A 25 15.83 1.86 -10.37
N ARG A 26 16.29 0.67 -10.76
CA ARG A 26 16.36 0.26 -12.18
C ARG A 26 15.00 0.24 -12.85
N LEU A 27 13.97 -0.28 -12.16
CA LEU A 27 12.60 -0.24 -12.66
C LEU A 27 12.10 1.19 -12.82
N MET A 28 12.32 2.04 -11.81
CA MET A 28 11.94 3.45 -11.85
C MET A 28 12.58 4.17 -13.05
N ASP A 29 13.86 3.98 -13.27
CA ASP A 29 14.59 4.60 -14.40
C ASP A 29 14.08 4.10 -15.74
N ALA A 30 13.86 2.79 -15.88
CA ALA A 30 13.34 2.19 -17.11
C ALA A 30 11.89 2.62 -17.44
N CYS A 31 11.09 2.94 -16.42
CA CYS A 31 9.68 3.35 -16.54
C CYS A 31 9.48 4.87 -16.42
N GLN A 32 10.56 5.65 -16.30
CA GLN A 32 10.52 7.11 -16.14
C GLN A 32 9.72 7.57 -14.91
N ILE A 33 9.84 6.83 -13.80
CA ILE A 33 9.19 7.15 -12.54
C ILE A 33 10.13 8.03 -11.73
N ASP A 34 9.65 9.22 -11.33
CA ASP A 34 10.48 10.20 -10.63
C ASP A 34 10.65 9.83 -9.15
N GLN A 35 9.58 9.41 -8.50
CA GLN A 35 9.55 9.10 -7.07
C GLN A 35 8.75 7.83 -6.79
N ALA A 36 9.11 7.11 -5.72
CA ALA A 36 8.36 5.93 -5.28
C ALA A 36 8.21 5.88 -3.76
N VAL A 37 7.21 5.10 -3.31
CA VAL A 37 7.06 4.69 -1.91
C VAL A 37 7.50 3.25 -1.76
N ALA A 38 8.53 3.01 -0.94
CA ALA A 38 9.03 1.69 -0.61
C ALA A 38 8.55 1.25 0.79
N PHE A 39 8.11 0.01 0.89
CA PHE A 39 7.69 -0.61 2.14
C PHE A 39 8.82 -1.43 2.74
N ALA A 40 9.07 -1.26 4.04
CA ALA A 40 9.91 -2.19 4.79
C ALA A 40 9.33 -3.62 4.68
N PRO A 41 10.16 -4.67 4.68
CA PRO A 41 9.65 -6.04 4.74
C PRO A 41 8.91 -6.28 6.06
N PHE A 42 7.96 -7.19 6.08
CA PHE A 42 7.35 -7.62 7.35
C PHE A 42 8.37 -8.41 8.18
N ALA A 43 8.29 -8.29 9.50
CA ALA A 43 9.22 -8.93 10.43
C ALA A 43 9.40 -10.45 10.16
N ASP A 44 8.31 -11.15 9.83
CA ASP A 44 8.37 -12.60 9.52
C ASP A 44 9.18 -12.91 8.24
N GLN A 45 9.30 -11.97 7.31
CA GLN A 45 10.05 -12.17 6.05
C GLN A 45 11.57 -12.09 6.25
N VAL A 46 12.03 -11.31 7.23
CA VAL A 46 13.47 -11.08 7.50
C VAL A 46 13.95 -11.70 8.82
N ARG A 47 13.07 -12.33 9.58
CA ARG A 47 13.38 -12.92 10.89
C ARG A 47 14.58 -13.87 10.86
N LYS A 48 14.74 -14.65 9.79
CA LYS A 48 15.82 -15.63 9.67
C LYS A 48 17.20 -15.01 9.53
N VAL A 49 17.28 -13.80 8.99
CA VAL A 49 18.53 -13.05 8.80
C VAL A 49 18.79 -12.06 9.95
N GLY A 50 17.87 -11.95 10.91
CA GLY A 50 18.07 -11.13 12.10
C GLY A 50 18.04 -9.62 11.85
N ILE A 51 17.40 -9.20 10.77
CA ILE A 51 17.27 -7.78 10.38
C ILE A 51 16.05 -7.16 11.05
N GLU A 52 16.20 -5.94 11.58
CA GLU A 52 15.06 -5.11 11.98
C GLU A 52 14.59 -4.32 10.73
N PRO A 53 13.34 -4.57 10.26
CA PRO A 53 12.89 -4.11 8.95
C PRO A 53 12.93 -2.60 8.76
N ASN A 54 12.40 -1.86 9.74
CA ASN A 54 12.25 -0.40 9.63
C ASN A 54 13.59 0.33 9.73
N LEU A 55 14.49 -0.15 10.60
CA LEU A 55 15.86 0.41 10.70
C LEU A 55 16.65 0.14 9.42
N TRP A 56 16.57 -1.09 8.89
CA TRP A 56 17.22 -1.44 7.63
C TRP A 56 16.76 -0.51 6.49
N LEU A 57 15.45 -0.37 6.30
CA LEU A 57 14.95 0.49 5.22
C LEU A 57 15.34 1.95 5.43
N ALA A 58 15.28 2.46 6.68
CA ALA A 58 15.68 3.83 6.97
C ALA A 58 17.16 4.08 6.63
N ASP A 59 18.04 3.13 6.90
CA ASP A 59 19.46 3.23 6.57
C ASP A 59 19.70 3.20 5.04
N GLU A 60 19.00 2.34 4.31
CA GLU A 60 19.08 2.30 2.85
C GLU A 60 18.59 3.61 2.23
N LEU A 61 17.47 4.16 2.69
CA LEU A 61 16.86 5.36 2.11
C LEU A 61 17.69 6.64 2.34
N ARG A 62 18.63 6.67 3.30
CA ARG A 62 19.54 7.82 3.48
C ARG A 62 20.38 8.15 2.24
N LYS A 63 20.51 7.20 1.33
CA LYS A 63 21.31 7.34 0.08
C LYS A 63 20.44 7.76 -1.11
N HIS A 64 19.11 7.84 -0.94
CA HIS A 64 18.17 7.99 -2.04
C HIS A 64 17.07 9.02 -1.71
N ASP A 65 17.07 10.12 -2.46
CA ASP A 65 16.12 11.23 -2.32
C ASP A 65 14.81 11.04 -3.13
N ARG A 66 14.78 10.02 -3.99
CA ARG A 66 13.62 9.69 -4.84
C ARG A 66 12.64 8.72 -4.18
N ILE A 67 12.95 8.19 -2.99
CA ILE A 67 12.15 7.14 -2.37
C ILE A 67 11.71 7.56 -0.97
N TYR A 68 10.41 7.46 -0.73
CA TYR A 68 9.80 7.65 0.57
C TYR A 68 9.59 6.29 1.26
N GLY A 69 9.90 6.20 2.55
CA GLY A 69 9.70 4.98 3.30
C GLY A 69 8.32 4.88 3.95
N PHE A 70 7.72 3.70 3.88
CA PHE A 70 6.65 3.26 4.77
C PHE A 70 7.17 2.12 5.63
N GLY A 71 6.90 2.21 6.94
CA GLY A 71 7.26 1.15 7.87
C GLY A 71 6.27 -0.02 7.85
N THR A 72 6.63 -1.07 8.56
CA THR A 72 5.75 -2.19 8.87
C THR A 72 5.68 -2.42 10.37
N ILE A 73 4.59 -3.03 10.83
CA ILE A 73 4.31 -3.30 12.24
C ILE A 73 4.48 -4.79 12.53
N ASP A 74 5.22 -5.14 13.59
CA ASP A 74 5.21 -6.50 14.14
C ASP A 74 4.10 -6.62 15.19
N LEU A 75 2.95 -7.15 14.77
CA LEU A 75 1.80 -7.34 15.65
C LEU A 75 2.08 -8.31 16.82
N LYS A 76 3.07 -9.19 16.66
CA LYS A 76 3.44 -10.17 17.71
C LYS A 76 4.28 -9.55 18.83
N ALA A 77 4.96 -8.45 18.54
CA ALA A 77 5.78 -7.76 19.53
C ALA A 77 4.96 -6.92 20.52
N GLY A 78 3.72 -6.55 20.16
CA GLY A 78 2.90 -5.63 20.96
C GLY A 78 3.43 -4.20 20.98
N GLY A 79 2.84 -3.33 21.83
CA GLY A 79 3.25 -1.94 21.95
C GLY A 79 3.11 -1.16 20.64
N LEU A 80 1.97 -1.30 19.97
CA LEU A 80 1.77 -0.84 18.58
C LEU A 80 1.93 0.68 18.46
N ALA A 81 1.44 1.45 19.42
CA ALA A 81 1.64 2.90 19.43
C ALA A 81 3.14 3.28 19.44
N GLY A 82 3.96 2.61 20.26
CA GLY A 82 5.41 2.85 20.29
C GLY A 82 6.13 2.46 18.99
N GLN A 83 5.65 1.43 18.29
CA GLN A 83 6.16 1.09 16.96
C GLN A 83 5.81 2.18 15.93
N VAL A 84 4.60 2.74 15.99
CA VAL A 84 4.17 3.87 15.13
C VAL A 84 5.03 5.11 15.38
N GLU A 85 5.29 5.45 16.65
CA GLU A 85 6.17 6.56 17.03
C GLU A 85 7.60 6.35 16.49
N THR A 86 8.12 5.12 16.57
CA THR A 86 9.45 4.78 16.04
C THR A 86 9.48 4.98 14.52
N ILE A 87 8.46 4.53 13.79
CA ILE A 87 8.33 4.72 12.35
C ILE A 87 8.32 6.21 11.98
N ALA A 88 7.58 7.03 12.73
CA ALA A 88 7.58 8.48 12.53
C ALA A 88 8.96 9.11 12.80
N GLN A 89 9.66 8.69 13.86
CA GLN A 89 11.01 9.16 14.21
C GLN A 89 12.06 8.79 13.14
N LEU A 90 11.89 7.66 12.44
CA LEU A 90 12.72 7.28 11.30
C LEU A 90 12.47 8.15 10.05
N GLY A 91 11.47 9.04 10.08
CA GLY A 91 11.13 9.95 8.99
C GLY A 91 10.22 9.32 7.94
N PHE A 92 9.66 8.15 8.19
CA PHE A 92 8.74 7.49 7.28
C PHE A 92 7.42 8.25 7.17
N LYS A 93 6.74 8.08 6.03
CA LYS A 93 5.51 8.81 5.71
C LYS A 93 4.24 8.01 5.95
N GLY A 94 4.38 6.72 6.24
CA GLY A 94 3.25 5.84 6.49
C GLY A 94 3.64 4.44 6.91
N ILE A 95 2.62 3.59 6.97
CA ILE A 95 2.71 2.21 7.44
C ILE A 95 2.00 1.29 6.45
N LYS A 96 2.67 0.24 5.99
CA LYS A 96 2.05 -0.84 5.22
C LYS A 96 1.43 -1.87 6.17
N LEU A 97 0.18 -2.18 5.93
CA LEU A 97 -0.58 -3.22 6.63
C LEU A 97 -1.11 -4.24 5.62
N HIS A 98 -1.01 -5.52 5.96
CA HIS A 98 -1.51 -6.61 5.13
C HIS A 98 -2.33 -7.57 5.97
N PRO A 99 -3.64 -7.30 6.17
CA PRO A 99 -4.48 -8.05 7.10
C PRO A 99 -4.45 -9.55 6.86
N ALA A 100 -4.51 -9.98 5.60
CA ALA A 100 -4.48 -11.40 5.26
C ALA A 100 -3.13 -12.08 5.54
N PHE A 101 -2.00 -11.41 5.24
CA PHE A 101 -0.66 -11.95 5.50
C PHE A 101 -0.32 -11.93 7.00
N GLN A 102 -0.60 -10.83 7.68
CA GLN A 102 -0.34 -10.64 9.11
C GLN A 102 -1.42 -11.28 9.99
N LYS A 103 -2.53 -11.75 9.42
CA LYS A 103 -3.64 -12.48 10.06
C LYS A 103 -4.33 -11.71 11.17
N PHE A 104 -4.80 -10.51 10.88
CA PHE A 104 -5.58 -9.69 11.81
C PHE A 104 -6.90 -9.21 11.20
N ASN A 105 -7.86 -8.89 12.07
CA ASN A 105 -9.07 -8.16 11.69
C ASN A 105 -8.79 -6.66 11.71
N ILE A 106 -9.18 -5.92 10.66
CA ILE A 106 -8.95 -4.47 10.55
C ILE A 106 -9.51 -3.69 11.76
N LEU A 107 -10.61 -4.15 12.34
CA LEU A 107 -11.25 -3.51 13.51
C LEU A 107 -10.94 -4.23 14.83
N ALA A 108 -9.85 -5.00 14.90
CA ALA A 108 -9.44 -5.63 16.16
C ALA A 108 -9.08 -4.58 17.21
N GLU A 109 -9.51 -4.82 18.46
CA GLU A 109 -9.36 -3.86 19.56
C GLU A 109 -7.90 -3.44 19.78
N GLU A 110 -6.96 -4.37 19.67
CA GLU A 110 -5.53 -4.12 19.82
C GLU A 110 -4.95 -3.15 18.77
N LEU A 111 -5.61 -2.95 17.61
CA LEU A 111 -5.16 -2.03 16.57
C LEU A 111 -5.59 -0.58 16.81
N HIS A 112 -6.51 -0.32 17.72
CA HIS A 112 -6.96 1.05 18.00
C HIS A 112 -5.83 1.97 18.44
N GLU A 113 -4.86 1.47 19.23
CA GLU A 113 -3.69 2.26 19.63
C GLU A 113 -2.78 2.60 18.44
N LEU A 114 -2.67 1.71 17.42
CA LEU A 114 -1.94 1.97 16.19
C LEU A 114 -2.63 3.08 15.38
N TYR A 115 -3.94 2.97 15.20
CA TYR A 115 -4.72 3.93 14.39
C TYR A 115 -4.72 5.32 15.04
N ALA A 116 -4.91 5.39 16.35
CA ALA A 116 -4.86 6.66 17.10
C ALA A 116 -3.50 7.33 16.99
N ALA A 117 -2.41 6.58 17.15
CA ALA A 117 -1.05 7.11 17.02
C ALA A 117 -0.74 7.53 15.57
N ALA A 118 -1.15 6.76 14.58
CA ALA A 118 -0.95 7.11 13.19
C ALA A 118 -1.75 8.38 12.78
N GLU A 119 -2.98 8.51 13.26
CA GLU A 119 -3.79 9.72 13.06
C GLU A 119 -3.16 10.95 13.70
N GLU A 120 -2.68 10.84 14.94
CA GLU A 120 -2.03 11.93 15.68
C GLU A 120 -0.74 12.40 15.01
N LEU A 121 0.08 11.45 14.54
CA LEU A 121 1.36 11.71 13.89
C LEU A 121 1.23 12.02 12.40
N GLY A 122 0.03 11.92 11.83
CA GLY A 122 -0.23 12.19 10.42
C GLY A 122 0.41 11.18 9.47
N LEU A 123 0.63 9.94 9.91
CA LEU A 123 1.12 8.86 9.08
C LEU A 123 0.00 8.28 8.21
N LEU A 124 0.32 7.98 6.96
CA LEU A 124 -0.59 7.32 6.04
C LEU A 124 -0.63 5.81 6.31
N LEU A 125 -1.79 5.18 6.20
CA LEU A 125 -1.87 3.72 6.21
C LEU A 125 -2.09 3.19 4.79
N CYS A 126 -1.46 2.06 4.47
CA CYS A 126 -1.61 1.40 3.19
C CYS A 126 -2.07 -0.04 3.43
N PHE A 127 -3.39 -0.29 3.23
CA PHE A 127 -3.98 -1.61 3.44
C PHE A 127 -4.00 -2.44 2.16
N HIS A 128 -3.49 -3.67 2.22
CA HIS A 128 -3.78 -4.66 1.19
C HIS A 128 -5.21 -5.18 1.36
N LEU A 129 -6.05 -5.05 0.33
CA LEU A 129 -7.46 -5.45 0.38
C LEU A 129 -7.89 -6.40 -0.77
N GLY A 130 -6.96 -6.83 -1.62
CA GLY A 130 -7.22 -7.90 -2.58
C GLY A 130 -7.45 -9.24 -1.88
N VAL A 131 -8.24 -10.13 -2.49
CA VAL A 131 -8.45 -11.48 -1.96
C VAL A 131 -7.11 -12.20 -1.79
N HIS A 132 -6.87 -12.71 -0.59
CA HIS A 132 -5.68 -13.43 -0.20
C HIS A 132 -6.05 -14.57 0.77
N TRP A 133 -5.15 -15.51 1.03
CA TRP A 133 -5.43 -16.75 1.78
C TRP A 133 -5.62 -16.55 3.29
N HIS A 134 -6.68 -15.84 3.69
CA HIS A 134 -7.10 -15.63 5.06
C HIS A 134 -8.62 -15.48 5.14
N LEU A 135 -9.18 -15.37 6.35
CA LEU A 135 -10.60 -15.16 6.57
C LEU A 135 -11.04 -13.80 6.00
N ILE A 136 -11.90 -13.82 4.99
CA ILE A 136 -12.38 -12.63 4.29
C ILE A 136 -12.99 -11.60 5.24
N LYS A 137 -13.76 -12.07 6.24
CA LYS A 137 -14.40 -11.19 7.24
C LYS A 137 -13.41 -10.30 8.00
N ASP A 138 -12.11 -10.64 8.02
CA ASP A 138 -11.10 -9.91 8.78
C ASP A 138 -10.52 -8.74 7.97
N TYR A 139 -10.71 -8.72 6.64
CA TYR A 139 -10.19 -7.68 5.75
C TYR A 139 -11.15 -7.29 4.63
N HIS A 140 -12.45 -7.55 4.79
CA HIS A 140 -13.44 -7.10 3.83
C HIS A 140 -13.45 -5.56 3.75
N PRO A 141 -13.54 -4.95 2.55
CA PRO A 141 -13.47 -3.49 2.38
C PRO A 141 -14.46 -2.69 3.26
N LEU A 142 -15.63 -3.22 3.55
CA LEU A 142 -16.60 -2.56 4.42
C LEU A 142 -16.08 -2.25 5.83
N LEU A 143 -15.07 -2.98 6.34
CA LEU A 143 -14.41 -2.64 7.61
C LEU A 143 -13.67 -1.30 7.54
N CYS A 144 -13.25 -0.90 6.34
CA CYS A 144 -12.59 0.39 6.11
C CYS A 144 -13.56 1.57 6.23
N ASP A 145 -14.86 1.37 5.99
CA ASP A 145 -15.86 2.39 6.21
C ASP A 145 -15.99 2.73 7.70
N GLU A 146 -16.09 1.71 8.55
CA GLU A 146 -16.10 1.90 10.00
C GLU A 146 -14.79 2.53 10.51
N LEU A 147 -13.64 2.07 10.02
CA LEU A 147 -12.34 2.66 10.36
C LEU A 147 -12.29 4.15 10.01
N ALA A 148 -12.78 4.55 8.83
CA ALA A 148 -12.80 5.94 8.39
C ALA A 148 -13.67 6.85 9.27
N HIS A 149 -14.76 6.31 9.81
CA HIS A 149 -15.64 7.02 10.73
C HIS A 149 -15.07 7.11 12.15
N LEU A 150 -14.40 6.06 12.62
CA LEU A 150 -13.74 6.04 13.94
C LEU A 150 -12.52 6.99 13.99
N TYR A 151 -11.80 7.13 12.87
CA TYR A 151 -10.60 7.95 12.76
C TYR A 151 -10.70 8.90 11.55
N PRO A 152 -11.48 9.98 11.66
CA PRO A 152 -11.82 10.84 10.50
C PRO A 152 -10.65 11.64 9.93
N ARG A 153 -9.54 11.80 10.65
CA ARG A 153 -8.34 12.46 10.17
C ARG A 153 -7.28 11.48 9.66
N LEU A 154 -7.43 10.18 9.95
CA LEU A 154 -6.54 9.13 9.49
C LEU A 154 -6.73 8.92 7.99
N LYS A 155 -5.66 9.13 7.22
CA LYS A 155 -5.68 8.89 5.77
C LYS A 155 -5.15 7.52 5.46
N PHE A 156 -5.82 6.79 4.58
CA PHE A 156 -5.36 5.47 4.18
C PHE A 156 -5.74 5.11 2.75
N THR A 157 -4.99 4.15 2.18
CA THR A 157 -5.27 3.58 0.88
C THR A 157 -5.88 2.20 1.00
N MET A 158 -6.85 1.93 0.14
CA MET A 158 -7.42 0.61 -0.11
C MET A 158 -6.75 0.04 -1.36
N GLU A 159 -5.66 -0.72 -1.17
CA GLU A 159 -4.87 -1.22 -2.29
C GLU A 159 -5.59 -2.30 -3.08
N HIS A 160 -5.32 -2.32 -4.39
CA HIS A 160 -6.00 -3.15 -5.38
C HIS A 160 -7.50 -2.86 -5.52
N VAL A 161 -8.00 -1.80 -4.88
CA VAL A 161 -9.44 -1.43 -4.81
C VAL A 161 -10.31 -2.65 -4.50
N GLY A 162 -9.83 -3.53 -3.61
CA GLY A 162 -10.47 -4.81 -3.29
C GLY A 162 -10.35 -5.90 -4.36
N GLY A 163 -9.77 -5.61 -5.52
CA GLY A 163 -9.72 -6.52 -6.66
C GLY A 163 -11.09 -6.84 -7.26
N LEU A 164 -11.14 -7.78 -8.20
CA LEU A 164 -12.39 -8.15 -8.88
C LEU A 164 -13.52 -8.54 -7.90
N SER A 165 -13.18 -9.23 -6.82
CA SER A 165 -14.17 -9.81 -5.91
C SER A 165 -14.85 -8.78 -4.99
N PHE A 166 -14.17 -7.67 -4.62
CA PHE A 166 -14.66 -6.68 -3.67
C PHE A 166 -14.77 -5.27 -4.27
N PHE A 167 -14.64 -5.13 -5.58
CA PHE A 167 -14.61 -3.82 -6.23
C PHE A 167 -15.82 -2.94 -5.87
N LEU A 168 -17.04 -3.49 -5.93
CA LEU A 168 -18.26 -2.73 -5.63
C LEU A 168 -18.35 -2.32 -4.18
N ASP A 169 -17.91 -3.18 -3.25
CA ASP A 169 -17.87 -2.84 -1.83
C ASP A 169 -16.82 -1.79 -1.53
N ALA A 170 -15.64 -1.90 -2.14
CA ALA A 170 -14.60 -0.87 -2.04
C ALA A 170 -15.06 0.47 -2.64
N LEU A 171 -15.76 0.44 -3.78
CA LEU A 171 -16.33 1.62 -4.41
C LEU A 171 -17.39 2.28 -3.50
N ALA A 172 -18.23 1.48 -2.83
CA ALA A 172 -19.20 2.00 -1.87
C ALA A 172 -18.52 2.72 -0.71
N VAL A 173 -17.45 2.15 -0.14
CA VAL A 173 -16.66 2.80 0.93
C VAL A 173 -16.03 4.10 0.44
N LEU A 174 -15.40 4.10 -0.72
CA LEU A 174 -14.76 5.28 -1.31
C LEU A 174 -15.77 6.41 -1.53
N THR A 175 -16.95 6.08 -2.10
CA THR A 175 -18.01 7.07 -2.37
C THR A 175 -18.66 7.58 -1.09
N ASN A 176 -18.83 6.73 -0.07
CA ASN A 176 -19.39 7.13 1.23
C ASN A 176 -18.45 8.10 1.99
N ASN A 177 -17.15 8.06 1.72
CA ASN A 177 -16.15 8.88 2.39
C ASN A 177 -15.58 10.03 1.52
N LEU A 178 -16.28 10.43 0.45
CA LEU A 178 -15.83 11.50 -0.46
C LEU A 178 -15.65 12.85 0.22
N GLU A 179 -16.51 13.23 1.15
CA GLU A 179 -16.44 14.52 1.84
C GLU A 179 -15.26 14.60 2.82
N SER A 180 -14.96 13.49 3.52
CA SER A 180 -13.85 13.41 4.49
C SER A 180 -12.49 13.37 3.81
N LYS A 181 -12.42 12.86 2.56
CA LYS A 181 -11.18 12.69 1.77
C LYS A 181 -10.07 11.96 2.53
N ASN A 182 -10.45 10.98 3.36
CA ASN A 182 -9.51 10.21 4.16
C ASN A 182 -9.26 8.80 3.61
N VAL A 183 -10.07 8.34 2.63
CA VAL A 183 -9.93 7.03 1.98
C VAL A 183 -9.54 7.20 0.52
N TYR A 184 -8.48 6.51 0.10
CA TYR A 184 -7.93 6.59 -1.26
C TYR A 184 -7.95 5.23 -1.95
N ALA A 185 -8.14 5.23 -3.25
CA ALA A 185 -8.10 4.04 -4.09
C ALA A 185 -6.68 3.74 -4.56
N GLY A 186 -6.06 2.68 -4.07
CA GLY A 186 -4.78 2.19 -4.58
C GLY A 186 -5.00 1.31 -5.82
N ILE A 187 -4.67 1.82 -7.01
CA ILE A 187 -4.89 1.13 -8.29
C ILE A 187 -3.71 0.25 -8.71
N THR A 188 -3.12 -0.42 -7.75
CA THR A 188 -1.97 -1.30 -7.91
C THR A 188 -2.40 -2.66 -8.45
N SER A 189 -1.73 -3.19 -9.48
CA SER A 189 -1.92 -4.54 -10.05
C SER A 189 -3.34 -4.85 -10.55
N VAL A 190 -4.15 -3.86 -10.89
CA VAL A 190 -5.56 -4.05 -11.29
C VAL A 190 -5.80 -3.93 -12.79
N LEU A 191 -4.79 -3.56 -13.58
CA LEU A 191 -4.91 -3.34 -15.02
C LEU A 191 -4.27 -4.44 -15.86
N ASN A 192 -3.41 -5.28 -15.31
CA ASN A 192 -2.79 -6.37 -16.05
C ASN A 192 -3.54 -7.70 -15.82
N LYS A 193 -4.31 -8.12 -16.82
CA LYS A 193 -5.14 -9.34 -16.78
C LYS A 193 -4.32 -10.61 -16.74
N ASP A 194 -3.23 -10.65 -17.49
CA ASP A 194 -2.42 -11.85 -17.63
C ASP A 194 -1.59 -12.14 -16.38
N LYS A 195 -1.21 -11.07 -15.67
CA LYS A 195 -0.45 -11.17 -14.43
C LYS A 195 -1.33 -11.54 -13.23
N ASN A 196 -2.50 -10.92 -13.12
CA ASN A 196 -3.36 -11.13 -11.94
C ASN A 196 -4.86 -11.04 -12.26
N LEU A 197 -5.39 -12.13 -12.81
CA LEU A 197 -6.80 -12.22 -13.15
C LEU A 197 -7.73 -11.99 -11.94
N LEU A 198 -7.30 -12.40 -10.74
CA LEU A 198 -8.10 -12.30 -9.50
C LEU A 198 -8.35 -10.84 -9.09
N TRP A 199 -7.40 -9.94 -9.41
CA TRP A 199 -7.51 -8.52 -9.07
C TRP A 199 -7.82 -7.64 -10.29
N TYR A 200 -7.87 -8.20 -11.49
CA TYR A 200 -8.07 -7.45 -12.71
C TYR A 200 -9.42 -6.73 -12.72
N LEU A 201 -9.38 -5.41 -12.83
CA LEU A 201 -10.55 -4.55 -12.94
C LEU A 201 -10.77 -4.07 -14.39
N GLY A 202 -9.70 -3.78 -15.09
CA GLY A 202 -9.73 -3.30 -16.47
C GLY A 202 -10.07 -1.80 -16.61
N PRO A 203 -9.95 -1.25 -17.84
CA PRO A 203 -10.15 0.18 -18.10
C PRO A 203 -11.54 0.67 -17.68
N GLU A 204 -12.59 -0.04 -18.06
CA GLU A 204 -13.99 0.36 -17.79
C GLU A 204 -14.29 0.60 -16.31
N ARG A 205 -13.69 -0.22 -15.40
CA ARG A 205 -13.86 -0.01 -13.95
C ARG A 205 -12.98 1.13 -13.43
N MET A 206 -11.85 1.39 -14.07
CA MET A 206 -11.02 2.55 -13.74
C MET A 206 -11.72 3.85 -14.13
N GLU A 207 -12.32 3.92 -15.32
CA GLU A 207 -13.14 5.06 -15.75
C GLU A 207 -14.32 5.29 -14.80
N LEU A 208 -15.04 4.22 -14.42
CA LEU A 208 -16.12 4.30 -13.44
C LEU A 208 -15.61 4.83 -12.10
N LEU A 209 -14.47 4.32 -11.63
CA LEU A 209 -13.85 4.76 -10.37
C LEU A 209 -13.50 6.25 -10.45
N ALA A 210 -12.80 6.69 -11.49
CA ALA A 210 -12.42 8.08 -11.71
C ALA A 210 -13.65 9.01 -11.80
N ALA A 211 -14.71 8.58 -12.48
CA ALA A 211 -15.95 9.34 -12.59
C ALA A 211 -16.68 9.54 -11.26
N LEU A 212 -16.57 8.58 -10.34
CA LEU A 212 -17.29 8.61 -9.05
C LEU A 212 -16.50 9.26 -7.92
N ILE A 213 -15.17 9.06 -7.86
CA ILE A 213 -14.37 9.58 -6.74
C ILE A 213 -13.38 10.69 -7.14
N GLY A 214 -13.21 10.93 -8.45
CA GLY A 214 -12.16 11.83 -8.97
C GLY A 214 -10.78 11.19 -9.00
N SER A 215 -9.98 11.57 -10.00
CA SER A 215 -8.62 11.03 -10.18
C SER A 215 -7.68 11.41 -9.03
N GLU A 216 -7.95 12.51 -8.32
CA GLU A 216 -7.18 12.97 -7.16
C GLU A 216 -7.27 12.04 -5.93
N GLN A 217 -8.24 11.13 -5.90
CA GLN A 217 -8.34 10.09 -4.86
C GLN A 217 -7.83 8.72 -5.34
N MET A 218 -7.25 8.64 -6.53
CA MET A 218 -6.65 7.43 -7.08
C MET A 218 -5.12 7.49 -6.96
N ILE A 219 -4.51 6.42 -6.49
CA ILE A 219 -3.06 6.34 -6.26
C ILE A 219 -2.48 5.20 -7.08
N PHE A 220 -1.62 5.55 -8.04
CA PHE A 220 -0.87 4.58 -8.82
C PHE A 220 0.17 3.86 -7.97
N GLY A 221 0.30 2.54 -8.14
CA GLY A 221 1.26 1.72 -7.44
C GLY A 221 1.93 0.66 -8.29
N LEU A 222 3.13 0.24 -7.90
CA LEU A 222 3.98 -0.67 -8.66
C LEU A 222 3.70 -2.15 -8.37
N ASP A 223 3.47 -2.47 -7.10
CA ASP A 223 3.51 -3.84 -6.58
C ASP A 223 4.87 -4.54 -6.89
N PHE A 224 5.95 -3.72 -6.87
CA PHE A 224 7.30 -4.26 -6.99
C PHE A 224 7.61 -5.17 -5.77
N PRO A 225 8.30 -6.29 -5.92
CA PRO A 225 8.91 -6.84 -7.15
C PRO A 225 8.00 -7.80 -7.92
N TYR A 226 6.72 -7.89 -7.56
CA TYR A 226 5.77 -8.80 -8.21
C TYR A 226 5.45 -8.39 -9.65
N ASN A 227 5.47 -7.08 -9.95
CA ASN A 227 5.43 -6.54 -11.31
C ASN A 227 6.82 -6.06 -11.73
N GLY A 228 7.20 -6.36 -12.97
CA GLY A 228 8.45 -5.91 -13.58
C GLY A 228 8.26 -4.67 -14.46
N ILE A 229 9.32 -4.37 -15.23
CA ILE A 229 9.36 -3.20 -16.12
C ILE A 229 8.25 -3.26 -17.18
N TYR A 230 7.98 -4.44 -17.74
CA TYR A 230 6.97 -4.60 -18.79
C TYR A 230 5.57 -4.27 -18.26
N GLU A 231 5.15 -4.91 -17.18
CA GLU A 231 3.83 -4.71 -16.59
C GLU A 231 3.64 -3.27 -16.09
N THR A 232 4.70 -2.66 -15.57
CA THR A 232 4.67 -1.28 -15.09
C THR A 232 4.46 -0.30 -16.25
N LYS A 233 5.18 -0.46 -17.36
CA LYS A 233 5.01 0.38 -18.56
C LYS A 233 3.60 0.22 -19.14
N GLU A 234 3.14 -1.01 -19.30
CA GLU A 234 1.79 -1.29 -19.80
C GLU A 234 0.72 -0.61 -18.93
N THR A 235 0.87 -0.68 -17.61
CA THR A 235 -0.04 0.00 -16.67
C THR A 235 -0.01 1.52 -16.81
N ILE A 236 1.18 2.12 -16.93
CA ILE A 236 1.32 3.57 -17.13
C ILE A 236 0.66 4.00 -18.44
N ASP A 237 0.92 3.27 -19.52
CA ASP A 237 0.35 3.56 -20.84
C ASP A 237 -1.18 3.47 -20.83
N MET A 238 -1.73 2.45 -20.13
CA MET A 238 -3.18 2.31 -19.96
C MET A 238 -3.78 3.47 -19.18
N ILE A 239 -3.17 3.88 -18.04
CA ILE A 239 -3.67 5.00 -17.22
C ILE A 239 -3.63 6.31 -18.01
N GLN A 240 -2.57 6.54 -18.79
CA GLN A 240 -2.45 7.73 -19.63
C GLN A 240 -3.45 7.76 -20.80
N GLY A 241 -3.96 6.60 -21.20
CA GLY A 241 -4.96 6.45 -22.25
C GLY A 241 -6.42 6.43 -21.76
N LEU A 242 -6.67 6.57 -20.44
CA LEU A 242 -8.02 6.73 -19.91
C LEU A 242 -8.51 8.18 -20.14
N ASP A 243 -9.78 8.33 -20.57
CA ASP A 243 -10.44 9.62 -20.83
C ASP A 243 -10.96 10.29 -19.55
#